data_e85033a5e0c0ef69ffc8baf805e6af0a
#
_entry.id   e85033a5e0c0ef69ffc8baf805e6af0a
#
_cell.length_a   1.000
_cell.length_b   1.000
_cell.length_c   1.000
_cell.angle_alpha   90.00
_cell.angle_beta   90.00
_cell.angle_gamma   90.00
#
_symmetry.space_group_name_H-M   'P 1'
#
loop_
_entity.id
_entity.type
_entity.pdbx_description
1 polymer ?
#
loop_
_entity_poly.entity_id
_entity_poly.type
_entity_poly.pdbx_seq_one_letter_code
_entity_poly.pdbx_strand_id
1 'polypeptide(L)'
;AYPKDNDKELAIINYTSGSTGAPKGVMLRYECISANVDFGQRWLPSYPGDQIVSMLPMAHMYGMMFELIYPLCGGSAVYYLGKTPTPAVLLGAMAEVKPYLIITVPLVMEKIFKGKVLPILNKPAVKVITAIPGLNQIIFKKVRTSLLTAFGGKVQSIIMGGAALNPDVEKWFKKFKLPFTIGYGMTEAAPLLAYEPWPTFVPRSCGKAVDCAEVRIDSEDPYNVVGEIQARGTNIMSGYYKNEEATKAAFTEDGWMNIGDLGVIDKAGNIFIRGRSKNMILTSNGQNIYPEEVEAACNNQPYVIESVVVDRKGVLVALLYMDKDKLAADGIQGDALTDKLNEIRVSVNKGMPSYSKIGKIEVMDQPFEKTPKMSVKRFLYS
;
A
#
# COMPACT_ATOMS: atom_id res chain seq x y z
N ALA A 1 -22.89 2.62 -35.19
CA ALA A 1 -21.51 2.32 -34.83
C ALA A 1 -20.98 3.56 -34.12
N TYR A 2 -20.45 3.39 -32.92
CA TYR A 2 -19.74 4.47 -32.24
C TYR A 2 -18.48 4.80 -33.06
N PRO A 3 -18.10 6.09 -33.19
CA PRO A 3 -16.82 6.44 -33.79
C PRO A 3 -15.71 5.64 -33.08
N LYS A 4 -14.80 5.09 -33.85
CA LYS A 4 -13.58 4.51 -33.25
C LYS A 4 -12.75 5.71 -32.75
N ASP A 5 -12.74 5.89 -31.43
CA ASP A 5 -11.86 6.87 -30.82
C ASP A 5 -10.42 6.50 -31.16
N ASN A 6 -9.63 7.51 -31.41
CA ASN A 6 -8.19 7.31 -31.56
C ASN A 6 -7.64 7.01 -30.16
N ASP A 7 -7.10 5.82 -29.96
CA ASP A 7 -6.54 5.34 -28.71
C ASP A 7 -5.43 6.22 -28.14
N LYS A 8 -4.81 7.03 -29.00
CA LYS A 8 -3.79 8.04 -28.64
C LYS A 8 -4.36 9.38 -28.18
N GLU A 9 -5.68 9.59 -28.28
CA GLU A 9 -6.32 10.78 -27.76
C GLU A 9 -6.33 10.83 -26.23
N LEU A 10 -6.36 12.06 -25.70
CA LEU A 10 -6.43 12.30 -24.26
C LEU A 10 -7.80 11.85 -23.72
N ALA A 11 -7.79 10.89 -22.80
CA ALA A 11 -8.99 10.40 -22.14
C ALA A 11 -9.26 11.12 -20.82
N ILE A 12 -8.23 11.27 -19.97
CA ILE A 12 -8.36 11.76 -18.59
C ILE A 12 -7.21 12.69 -18.25
N ILE A 13 -7.50 13.80 -17.56
CA ILE A 13 -6.50 14.56 -16.79
C ILE A 13 -6.80 14.32 -15.31
N ASN A 14 -5.96 13.53 -14.63
CA ASN A 14 -6.12 13.24 -13.21
C ASN A 14 -5.08 14.02 -12.39
N TYR A 15 -5.54 14.85 -11.45
CA TYR A 15 -4.65 15.68 -10.64
C TYR A 15 -4.06 14.91 -9.48
N THR A 16 -2.75 15.00 -9.32
CA THR A 16 -2.02 14.46 -8.16
C THR A 16 -1.58 15.59 -7.24
N SER A 17 -1.62 15.36 -5.93
CA SER A 17 -0.92 16.22 -4.99
C SER A 17 0.59 16.02 -5.19
N GLY A 18 1.22 16.88 -5.97
CA GLY A 18 2.67 16.82 -6.20
C GLY A 18 3.45 16.81 -4.87
N SER A 19 4.55 16.09 -4.84
CA SER A 19 5.49 16.09 -3.70
C SER A 19 6.12 17.47 -3.42
N THR A 20 6.00 18.40 -4.36
CA THR A 20 6.46 19.79 -4.26
C THR A 20 5.36 20.76 -3.84
N GLY A 21 4.16 20.27 -3.49
CA GLY A 21 3.02 21.05 -3.01
C GLY A 21 2.02 21.51 -4.09
N ALA A 22 2.46 21.75 -5.33
CA ALA A 22 1.54 22.12 -6.42
C ALA A 22 0.94 20.87 -7.08
N PRO A 23 -0.40 20.79 -7.26
CA PRO A 23 -1.02 19.67 -7.98
C PRO A 23 -0.57 19.62 -9.44
N LYS A 24 -0.31 18.41 -9.95
CA LYS A 24 0.04 18.17 -11.35
C LYS A 24 -1.08 17.40 -12.04
N GLY A 25 -1.52 17.86 -13.20
CA GLY A 25 -2.53 17.18 -14.02
C GLY A 25 -1.86 16.11 -14.88
N VAL A 26 -2.01 14.85 -14.52
CA VAL A 26 -1.48 13.71 -15.28
C VAL A 26 -2.35 13.46 -16.51
N MET A 27 -1.78 13.49 -17.70
CA MET A 27 -2.48 13.27 -18.95
C MET A 27 -2.44 11.78 -19.34
N LEU A 28 -3.58 11.12 -19.32
CA LEU A 28 -3.76 9.73 -19.68
C LEU A 28 -4.55 9.60 -20.97
N ARG A 29 -4.02 8.81 -21.92
CA ARG A 29 -4.68 8.49 -23.19
C ARG A 29 -5.67 7.34 -23.04
N TYR A 30 -6.55 7.14 -24.01
CA TYR A 30 -7.46 5.99 -24.02
C TYR A 30 -6.70 4.67 -23.95
N GLU A 31 -5.58 4.54 -24.66
CA GLU A 31 -4.74 3.33 -24.60
C GLU A 31 -4.20 3.04 -23.19
N CYS A 32 -3.92 4.06 -22.37
CA CYS A 32 -3.48 3.85 -20.98
C CYS A 32 -4.59 3.21 -20.14
N ILE A 33 -5.82 3.64 -20.38
CA ILE A 33 -7.01 3.14 -19.66
C ILE A 33 -7.35 1.72 -20.12
N SER A 34 -7.43 1.51 -21.45
CA SER A 34 -7.78 0.20 -22.01
C SER A 34 -6.75 -0.87 -21.66
N ALA A 35 -5.45 -0.55 -21.64
CA ALA A 35 -4.40 -1.49 -21.23
C ALA A 35 -4.60 -2.01 -19.81
N ASN A 36 -4.99 -1.14 -18.86
CA ASN A 36 -5.30 -1.56 -17.49
C ASN A 36 -6.60 -2.38 -17.41
N VAL A 37 -7.62 -2.03 -18.20
CA VAL A 37 -8.88 -2.82 -18.27
C VAL A 37 -8.60 -4.20 -18.83
N ASP A 38 -7.87 -4.30 -19.93
CA ASP A 38 -7.50 -5.57 -20.58
C ASP A 38 -6.68 -6.44 -19.64
N PHE A 39 -5.71 -5.86 -18.94
CA PHE A 39 -4.96 -6.57 -17.90
C PHE A 39 -5.90 -7.10 -16.82
N GLY A 40 -6.78 -6.24 -16.29
CA GLY A 40 -7.75 -6.61 -15.27
C GLY A 40 -8.65 -7.76 -15.72
N GLN A 41 -9.18 -7.72 -16.94
CA GLN A 41 -10.06 -8.79 -17.48
C GLN A 41 -9.33 -10.12 -17.67
N ARG A 42 -8.03 -10.11 -17.95
CA ARG A 42 -7.25 -11.37 -18.10
C ARG A 42 -6.90 -12.01 -16.76
N TRP A 43 -6.57 -11.20 -15.75
CA TRP A 43 -6.06 -11.69 -14.46
C TRP A 43 -7.12 -11.78 -13.37
N LEU A 44 -8.17 -10.99 -13.47
CA LEU A 44 -9.26 -10.86 -12.50
C LEU A 44 -10.60 -10.69 -13.23
N PRO A 45 -10.98 -11.63 -14.10
CA PRO A 45 -12.13 -11.45 -14.99
C PRO A 45 -13.38 -11.02 -14.23
N SER A 46 -14.06 -10.02 -14.78
CA SER A 46 -15.30 -9.44 -14.29
C SER A 46 -16.41 -9.74 -15.28
N TYR A 47 -17.52 -10.24 -14.81
CA TYR A 47 -18.63 -10.71 -15.64
C TYR A 47 -19.95 -10.03 -15.29
N PRO A 48 -20.95 -10.01 -16.22
CA PRO A 48 -22.30 -9.59 -15.91
C PRO A 48 -22.88 -10.38 -14.74
N GLY A 49 -23.41 -9.65 -13.74
CA GLY A 49 -23.94 -10.22 -12.50
C GLY A 49 -22.94 -10.25 -11.34
N ASP A 50 -21.66 -10.00 -11.58
CA ASP A 50 -20.71 -9.75 -10.54
C ASP A 50 -20.99 -8.42 -9.83
N GLN A 51 -20.60 -8.31 -8.59
CA GLN A 51 -20.86 -7.14 -7.75
C GLN A 51 -19.58 -6.68 -7.07
N ILE A 52 -19.40 -5.37 -6.96
CA ILE A 52 -18.29 -4.73 -6.28
C ILE A 52 -18.81 -3.60 -5.35
N VAL A 53 -18.17 -3.41 -4.21
CA VAL A 53 -18.40 -2.26 -3.32
C VAL A 53 -17.33 -1.22 -3.59
N SER A 54 -17.74 -0.05 -4.05
CA SER A 54 -16.84 1.09 -4.23
C SER A 54 -16.68 1.84 -2.91
N MET A 55 -15.46 1.86 -2.39
CA MET A 55 -15.10 2.47 -1.11
C MET A 55 -13.97 3.48 -1.19
N LEU A 56 -13.23 3.48 -2.30
CA LEU A 56 -12.12 4.38 -2.55
C LEU A 56 -12.60 5.69 -3.18
N PRO A 57 -11.90 6.81 -2.96
CA PRO A 57 -12.25 8.06 -3.62
C PRO A 57 -12.14 7.94 -5.14
N MET A 58 -13.22 8.26 -5.87
CA MET A 58 -13.24 8.25 -7.35
C MET A 58 -12.32 9.28 -7.99
N ALA A 59 -11.92 10.32 -7.26
CA ALA A 59 -10.92 11.27 -7.72
C ALA A 59 -9.50 10.68 -7.82
N HIS A 60 -9.26 9.53 -7.20
CA HIS A 60 -7.99 8.80 -7.30
C HIS A 60 -8.05 7.76 -8.39
N MET A 61 -6.99 7.71 -9.22
CA MET A 61 -6.94 6.80 -10.36
C MET A 61 -7.15 5.33 -9.98
N TYR A 62 -6.72 4.92 -8.79
CA TYR A 62 -6.92 3.57 -8.28
C TYR A 62 -8.42 3.23 -8.08
N GLY A 63 -9.17 4.11 -7.42
CA GLY A 63 -10.62 3.95 -7.27
C GLY A 63 -11.35 4.09 -8.60
N MET A 64 -11.02 5.12 -9.39
CA MET A 64 -11.61 5.35 -10.70
C MET A 64 -11.43 4.14 -11.63
N MET A 65 -10.23 3.58 -11.70
CA MET A 65 -9.94 2.46 -12.59
C MET A 65 -10.61 1.18 -12.12
N PHE A 66 -10.35 0.75 -10.88
CA PHE A 66 -10.68 -0.60 -10.44
C PHE A 66 -11.99 -0.74 -9.67
N GLU A 67 -12.62 0.37 -9.25
CA GLU A 67 -13.95 0.34 -8.65
C GLU A 67 -15.04 0.95 -9.57
N LEU A 68 -14.67 1.54 -10.71
CA LEU A 68 -15.64 2.12 -11.67
C LEU A 68 -15.41 1.61 -13.10
N ILE A 69 -14.31 2.02 -13.75
CA ILE A 69 -14.12 1.77 -15.21
C ILE A 69 -14.03 0.27 -15.48
N TYR A 70 -13.08 -0.42 -14.87
CA TYR A 70 -12.85 -1.85 -15.09
C TYR A 70 -14.09 -2.72 -14.83
N PRO A 71 -14.79 -2.64 -13.67
CA PRO A 71 -15.94 -3.49 -13.44
C PRO A 71 -17.12 -3.17 -14.38
N LEU A 72 -17.33 -1.92 -14.75
CA LEU A 72 -18.36 -1.55 -15.72
C LEU A 72 -18.05 -2.10 -17.12
N CYS A 73 -16.79 -2.10 -17.55
CA CYS A 73 -16.37 -2.74 -18.80
C CYS A 73 -16.62 -4.26 -18.80
N GLY A 74 -16.56 -4.92 -17.64
CA GLY A 74 -16.90 -6.33 -17.47
C GLY A 74 -18.41 -6.60 -17.28
N GLY A 75 -19.24 -5.56 -17.17
CA GLY A 75 -20.67 -5.70 -16.93
C GLY A 75 -21.06 -5.96 -15.47
N SER A 76 -20.16 -5.72 -14.55
CA SER A 76 -20.42 -5.85 -13.10
C SER A 76 -21.22 -4.66 -12.57
N ALA A 77 -21.99 -4.90 -11.50
CA ALA A 77 -22.70 -3.87 -10.77
C ALA A 77 -21.78 -3.22 -9.72
N VAL A 78 -21.72 -1.90 -9.70
CA VAL A 78 -20.94 -1.11 -8.75
C VAL A 78 -21.87 -0.49 -7.70
N TYR A 79 -21.61 -0.80 -6.43
CA TYR A 79 -22.37 -0.26 -5.29
C TYR A 79 -21.51 0.76 -4.53
N TYR A 80 -21.93 2.01 -4.57
CA TYR A 80 -21.24 3.10 -3.88
C TYR A 80 -21.59 3.12 -2.41
N LEU A 81 -20.58 3.16 -1.56
CA LEU A 81 -20.75 3.10 -0.10
C LEU A 81 -21.53 4.28 0.48
N GLY A 82 -21.40 5.47 -0.10
CA GLY A 82 -22.13 6.69 0.31
C GLY A 82 -21.86 7.17 1.75
N LYS A 83 -20.98 6.51 2.49
CA LYS A 83 -20.60 6.82 3.88
C LYS A 83 -19.08 6.68 4.04
N THR A 84 -18.54 7.31 5.08
CA THR A 84 -17.13 7.14 5.45
C THR A 84 -16.83 5.65 5.70
N PRO A 85 -15.80 5.07 5.06
CA PRO A 85 -15.49 3.65 5.14
C PRO A 85 -14.88 3.26 6.49
N THR A 86 -15.73 3.07 7.50
CA THR A 86 -15.33 2.43 8.77
C THR A 86 -15.43 0.91 8.66
N PRO A 87 -14.69 0.12 9.46
CA PRO A 87 -14.80 -1.35 9.43
C PRO A 87 -16.23 -1.87 9.56
N ALA A 88 -17.05 -1.25 10.40
CA ALA A 88 -18.45 -1.66 10.60
C ALA A 88 -19.32 -1.40 9.36
N VAL A 89 -19.21 -0.20 8.78
CA VAL A 89 -19.94 0.19 7.56
C VAL A 89 -19.53 -0.69 6.37
N LEU A 90 -18.23 -0.96 6.23
CA LEU A 90 -17.71 -1.81 5.15
C LEU A 90 -18.20 -3.24 5.27
N LEU A 91 -18.10 -3.85 6.46
CA LEU A 91 -18.56 -5.23 6.67
C LEU A 91 -20.07 -5.35 6.46
N GLY A 92 -20.87 -4.35 6.85
CA GLY A 92 -22.31 -4.31 6.57
C GLY A 92 -22.60 -4.29 5.06
N ALA A 93 -21.96 -3.39 4.33
CA ALA A 93 -22.10 -3.31 2.88
C ALA A 93 -21.65 -4.59 2.15
N MET A 94 -20.52 -5.15 2.56
CA MET A 94 -20.00 -6.40 1.98
C MET A 94 -20.92 -7.60 2.26
N ALA A 95 -21.52 -7.69 3.43
CA ALA A 95 -22.49 -8.75 3.75
C ALA A 95 -23.75 -8.67 2.89
N GLU A 96 -24.20 -7.46 2.56
CA GLU A 96 -25.38 -7.21 1.71
C GLU A 96 -25.06 -7.43 0.23
N VAL A 97 -24.01 -6.77 -0.30
CA VAL A 97 -23.62 -6.79 -1.70
C VAL A 97 -22.98 -8.11 -2.11
N LYS A 98 -22.22 -8.75 -1.22
CA LYS A 98 -21.49 -10.00 -1.47
C LYS A 98 -20.52 -9.86 -2.67
N PRO A 99 -19.55 -8.93 -2.60
CA PRO A 99 -18.65 -8.64 -3.70
C PRO A 99 -17.80 -9.86 -4.06
N TYR A 100 -17.49 -10.02 -5.35
CA TYR A 100 -16.55 -11.04 -5.83
C TYR A 100 -15.10 -10.60 -5.67
N LEU A 101 -14.86 -9.28 -5.70
CA LEU A 101 -13.56 -8.64 -5.61
C LEU A 101 -13.60 -7.51 -4.59
N ILE A 102 -12.59 -7.41 -3.75
CA ILE A 102 -12.40 -6.30 -2.82
C ILE A 102 -11.17 -5.51 -3.25
N ILE A 103 -11.38 -4.25 -3.65
CA ILE A 103 -10.31 -3.28 -3.92
C ILE A 103 -10.23 -2.37 -2.70
N THR A 104 -9.06 -2.28 -2.09
CA THR A 104 -8.94 -1.54 -0.82
C THR A 104 -7.51 -1.04 -0.58
N VAL A 105 -7.30 -0.40 0.55
CA VAL A 105 -5.97 -0.01 1.04
C VAL A 105 -5.57 -0.86 2.26
N PRO A 106 -4.28 -1.10 2.51
CA PRO A 106 -3.79 -1.90 3.62
C PRO A 106 -4.39 -1.50 4.97
N LEU A 107 -4.49 -0.21 5.25
CA LEU A 107 -5.02 0.33 6.51
C LEU A 107 -6.43 -0.21 6.87
N VAL A 108 -7.30 -0.40 5.88
CA VAL A 108 -8.65 -0.93 6.10
C VAL A 108 -8.57 -2.38 6.59
N MET A 109 -7.79 -3.21 5.89
CA MET A 109 -7.63 -4.62 6.24
C MET A 109 -6.90 -4.80 7.56
N GLU A 110 -5.92 -3.95 7.87
CA GLU A 110 -5.22 -3.93 9.15
C GLU A 110 -6.14 -3.56 10.30
N LYS A 111 -7.02 -2.57 10.13
CA LYS A 111 -8.03 -2.22 11.15
C LYS A 111 -9.00 -3.37 11.39
N ILE A 112 -9.47 -4.04 10.33
CA ILE A 112 -10.33 -5.23 10.46
C ILE A 112 -9.57 -6.34 11.19
N PHE A 113 -8.32 -6.61 10.83
CA PHE A 113 -7.48 -7.61 11.48
C PHE A 113 -7.27 -7.29 12.97
N LYS A 114 -6.80 -6.08 13.28
CA LYS A 114 -6.54 -5.64 14.67
C LYS A 114 -7.81 -5.64 15.52
N GLY A 115 -8.95 -5.26 14.95
CA GLY A 115 -10.21 -5.17 15.69
C GLY A 115 -10.99 -6.49 15.82
N LYS A 116 -10.91 -7.39 14.86
CA LYS A 116 -11.73 -8.62 14.83
C LYS A 116 -10.92 -9.90 15.01
N VAL A 117 -9.71 -9.97 14.48
CA VAL A 117 -8.90 -11.21 14.44
C VAL A 117 -7.91 -11.28 15.60
N LEU A 118 -7.15 -10.22 15.80
CA LEU A 118 -6.08 -10.19 16.80
C LEU A 118 -6.58 -10.47 18.24
N PRO A 119 -7.74 -9.95 18.70
CA PRO A 119 -8.29 -10.31 20.01
C PRO A 119 -8.58 -11.80 20.17
N ILE A 120 -8.98 -12.48 19.08
CA ILE A 120 -9.22 -13.93 19.08
C ILE A 120 -7.89 -14.68 19.22
N LEU A 121 -6.88 -14.29 18.41
CA LEU A 121 -5.55 -14.90 18.43
C LEU A 121 -4.83 -14.72 19.77
N ASN A 122 -5.14 -13.65 20.48
CA ASN A 122 -4.54 -13.35 21.78
C ASN A 122 -5.13 -14.14 22.96
N LYS A 123 -6.24 -14.86 22.77
CA LYS A 123 -6.81 -15.71 23.83
C LYS A 123 -5.81 -16.82 24.20
N PRO A 124 -5.57 -17.08 25.51
CA PRO A 124 -4.57 -18.07 25.94
C PRO A 124 -4.75 -19.45 25.29
N ALA A 125 -5.95 -19.98 25.27
CA ALA A 125 -6.25 -21.26 24.65
C ALA A 125 -5.93 -21.27 23.13
N VAL A 126 -6.23 -20.15 22.42
CA VAL A 126 -5.93 -20.04 20.97
C VAL A 126 -4.43 -19.94 20.72
N LYS A 127 -3.69 -19.21 21.58
CA LYS A 127 -2.22 -19.17 21.50
C LYS A 127 -1.60 -20.55 21.63
N VAL A 128 -2.05 -21.36 22.59
CA VAL A 128 -1.58 -22.73 22.77
C VAL A 128 -1.87 -23.57 21.52
N ILE A 129 -3.11 -23.55 21.01
CA ILE A 129 -3.50 -24.34 19.82
C ILE A 129 -2.70 -23.87 18.58
N THR A 130 -2.50 -22.58 18.40
CA THR A 130 -1.76 -22.06 17.25
C THR A 130 -0.26 -22.34 17.30
N ALA A 131 0.29 -22.67 18.47
CA ALA A 131 1.68 -23.09 18.62
C ALA A 131 1.91 -24.57 18.25
N ILE A 132 0.84 -25.40 18.19
CA ILE A 132 0.95 -26.84 17.89
C ILE A 132 0.79 -27.06 16.39
N PRO A 133 1.84 -27.60 15.69
CA PRO A 133 1.75 -27.95 14.28
C PRO A 133 0.58 -28.89 13.99
N GLY A 134 -0.17 -28.63 12.92
CA GLY A 134 -1.37 -29.38 12.55
C GLY A 134 -2.65 -28.85 13.20
N LEU A 135 -2.70 -28.65 14.51
CA LEU A 135 -3.88 -28.07 15.18
C LEU A 135 -4.09 -26.60 14.83
N ASN A 136 -3.01 -25.86 14.60
CA ASN A 136 -3.07 -24.47 14.14
C ASN A 136 -3.90 -24.29 12.86
N GLN A 137 -3.88 -25.28 11.95
CA GLN A 137 -4.64 -25.21 10.68
C GLN A 137 -6.16 -25.17 10.92
N ILE A 138 -6.66 -25.75 11.99
CA ILE A 138 -8.09 -25.72 12.38
C ILE A 138 -8.47 -24.27 12.69
N ILE A 139 -7.67 -23.58 13.50
CA ILE A 139 -7.91 -22.16 13.86
C ILE A 139 -7.77 -21.27 12.63
N PHE A 140 -6.73 -21.48 11.84
CA PHE A 140 -6.48 -20.66 10.62
C PHE A 140 -7.60 -20.81 9.60
N LYS A 141 -8.10 -22.04 9.37
CA LYS A 141 -9.26 -22.28 8.50
C LYS A 141 -10.53 -21.61 9.05
N LYS A 142 -10.76 -21.69 10.38
CA LYS A 142 -11.93 -21.05 11.01
C LYS A 142 -11.87 -19.53 10.88
N VAL A 143 -10.72 -18.91 11.11
CA VAL A 143 -10.50 -17.46 10.94
C VAL A 143 -10.72 -17.06 9.47
N ARG A 144 -10.13 -17.79 8.52
CA ARG A 144 -10.34 -17.55 7.09
C ARG A 144 -11.82 -17.58 6.72
N THR A 145 -12.52 -18.66 7.10
CA THR A 145 -13.96 -18.82 6.80
C THR A 145 -14.76 -17.68 7.40
N SER A 146 -14.50 -17.32 8.67
CA SER A 146 -15.20 -16.23 9.33
C SER A 146 -14.98 -14.88 8.63
N LEU A 147 -13.75 -14.57 8.20
CA LEU A 147 -13.45 -13.34 7.45
C LEU A 147 -14.14 -13.33 6.10
N LEU A 148 -14.04 -14.41 5.33
CA LEU A 148 -14.66 -14.49 3.99
C LEU A 148 -16.18 -14.42 4.09
N THR A 149 -16.80 -15.03 5.11
CA THR A 149 -18.23 -14.91 5.39
C THR A 149 -18.61 -13.47 5.73
N ALA A 150 -17.82 -12.79 6.57
CA ALA A 150 -18.03 -11.38 6.89
C ALA A 150 -17.91 -10.45 5.68
N PHE A 151 -17.13 -10.84 4.67
CA PHE A 151 -17.01 -10.15 3.37
C PHE A 151 -18.08 -10.58 2.36
N GLY A 152 -19.13 -11.28 2.79
CA GLY A 152 -20.26 -11.69 1.93
C GLY A 152 -20.13 -13.08 1.31
N GLY A 153 -19.04 -13.82 1.54
CA GLY A 153 -18.88 -15.24 1.18
C GLY A 153 -18.53 -15.53 -0.28
N LYS A 154 -18.48 -14.51 -1.17
CA LYS A 154 -18.20 -14.69 -2.61
C LYS A 154 -16.82 -14.18 -3.03
N VAL A 155 -16.04 -13.60 -2.13
CA VAL A 155 -14.75 -12.96 -2.44
C VAL A 155 -13.76 -13.96 -3.02
N GLN A 156 -13.29 -13.68 -4.22
CA GLN A 156 -12.25 -14.44 -4.94
C GLN A 156 -10.85 -13.85 -4.70
N SER A 157 -10.76 -12.51 -4.60
CA SER A 157 -9.50 -11.83 -4.34
C SER A 157 -9.71 -10.53 -3.55
N ILE A 158 -8.71 -10.19 -2.73
CA ILE A 158 -8.61 -8.93 -1.99
C ILE A 158 -7.34 -8.25 -2.47
N ILE A 159 -7.49 -7.14 -3.19
CA ILE A 159 -6.36 -6.39 -3.74
C ILE A 159 -6.15 -5.15 -2.88
N MET A 160 -4.97 -5.01 -2.36
CA MET A 160 -4.57 -3.84 -1.59
C MET A 160 -3.53 -3.04 -2.35
N GLY A 161 -3.74 -1.73 -2.43
CA GLY A 161 -2.82 -0.82 -3.13
C GLY A 161 -2.65 0.51 -2.40
N GLY A 162 -1.74 1.34 -2.91
CA GLY A 162 -1.52 2.71 -2.43
C GLY A 162 -0.62 2.84 -1.19
N ALA A 163 -0.30 1.76 -0.49
CA ALA A 163 0.62 1.75 0.64
C ALA A 163 1.17 0.34 0.89
N ALA A 164 2.25 0.23 1.65
CA ALA A 164 2.77 -1.06 2.09
C ALA A 164 1.86 -1.70 3.15
N LEU A 165 1.64 -3.02 3.04
CA LEU A 165 0.94 -3.79 4.06
C LEU A 165 1.88 -4.07 5.24
N ASN A 166 1.35 -3.94 6.46
CA ASN A 166 2.07 -4.28 7.67
C ASN A 166 2.59 -5.72 7.63
N PRO A 167 3.91 -5.96 7.83
CA PRO A 167 4.53 -7.27 7.68
C PRO A 167 3.95 -8.36 8.57
N ASP A 168 3.55 -8.02 9.80
CA ASP A 168 3.00 -9.00 10.73
C ASP A 168 1.56 -9.38 10.36
N VAL A 169 0.78 -8.42 9.86
CA VAL A 169 -0.56 -8.69 9.32
C VAL A 169 -0.45 -9.56 8.07
N GLU A 170 0.51 -9.25 7.18
CA GLU A 170 0.79 -10.05 5.98
C GLU A 170 1.11 -11.51 6.32
N LYS A 171 2.00 -11.74 7.32
CA LYS A 171 2.31 -13.09 7.81
C LYS A 171 1.07 -13.85 8.25
N TRP A 172 0.15 -13.18 8.94
CA TRP A 172 -1.11 -13.80 9.37
C TRP A 172 -2.02 -14.10 8.20
N PHE A 173 -2.19 -13.18 7.25
CA PHE A 173 -2.99 -13.40 6.05
C PHE A 173 -2.49 -14.61 5.23
N LYS A 174 -1.17 -14.75 5.10
CA LYS A 174 -0.55 -15.94 4.48
C LYS A 174 -0.85 -17.22 5.27
N LYS A 175 -0.70 -17.22 6.62
CA LYS A 175 -1.03 -18.39 7.45
C LYS A 175 -2.49 -18.80 7.32
N PHE A 176 -3.41 -17.85 7.21
CA PHE A 176 -4.83 -18.11 6.99
C PHE A 176 -5.14 -18.54 5.56
N LYS A 177 -4.20 -18.39 4.63
CA LYS A 177 -4.43 -18.54 3.18
C LYS A 177 -5.57 -17.63 2.71
N LEU A 178 -5.63 -16.41 3.22
CA LEU A 178 -6.57 -15.40 2.77
C LEU A 178 -6.25 -15.06 1.29
N PRO A 179 -7.24 -14.92 0.40
CA PRO A 179 -6.99 -14.61 -1.01
C PRO A 179 -6.65 -13.14 -1.19
N PHE A 180 -5.45 -12.72 -0.80
CA PHE A 180 -4.99 -11.34 -0.88
C PHE A 180 -3.75 -11.19 -1.75
N THR A 181 -3.61 -10.02 -2.32
CA THR A 181 -2.41 -9.58 -3.04
C THR A 181 -2.20 -8.08 -2.88
N ILE A 182 -1.01 -7.62 -3.25
CA ILE A 182 -0.67 -6.20 -3.30
C ILE A 182 -0.56 -5.78 -4.76
N GLY A 183 -1.27 -4.71 -5.13
CA GLY A 183 -1.08 -4.01 -6.39
C GLY A 183 -0.21 -2.78 -6.18
N TYR A 184 0.73 -2.56 -7.07
CA TYR A 184 1.60 -1.40 -7.05
C TYR A 184 1.40 -0.53 -8.28
N GLY A 185 1.37 0.77 -8.07
CA GLY A 185 1.24 1.71 -9.16
C GLY A 185 1.09 3.16 -8.71
N MET A 186 0.86 4.01 -9.68
CA MET A 186 0.72 5.45 -9.51
C MET A 186 -0.22 6.04 -10.58
N THR A 187 -0.69 7.25 -10.35
CA THR A 187 -1.60 7.93 -11.30
C THR A 187 -1.01 7.99 -12.71
N GLU A 188 0.30 8.22 -12.80
CA GLU A 188 1.07 8.33 -14.03
C GLU A 188 1.16 7.02 -14.83
N ALA A 189 0.68 5.89 -14.25
CA ALA A 189 0.63 4.57 -14.91
C ALA A 189 -0.82 4.04 -15.07
N ALA A 190 -1.83 4.86 -14.91
CA ALA A 190 -3.26 4.63 -15.18
C ALA A 190 -4.00 3.46 -14.45
N PRO A 191 -3.73 3.01 -13.24
CA PRO A 191 -2.62 3.32 -12.36
C PRO A 191 -1.61 2.18 -12.16
N LEU A 192 -1.78 0.97 -12.74
CA LEU A 192 -1.11 -0.27 -12.32
C LEU A 192 0.25 -0.45 -13.01
N LEU A 193 1.27 -0.77 -12.20
CA LEU A 193 2.62 -1.10 -12.67
C LEU A 193 3.01 -2.54 -12.36
N ALA A 194 2.59 -3.06 -11.20
CA ALA A 194 2.91 -4.42 -10.81
C ALA A 194 1.77 -5.10 -10.06
N TYR A 195 1.65 -6.39 -10.29
CA TYR A 195 0.65 -7.27 -9.71
C TYR A 195 1.08 -8.73 -9.81
N GLU A 196 0.65 -9.55 -8.87
CA GLU A 196 0.72 -11.02 -8.95
C GLU A 196 -0.53 -11.61 -8.31
N PRO A 197 -1.20 -12.62 -8.92
CA PRO A 197 -2.35 -13.29 -8.32
C PRO A 197 -2.02 -13.89 -6.95
N TRP A 198 -3.00 -13.86 -6.03
CA TRP A 198 -2.80 -14.28 -4.65
C TRP A 198 -2.22 -15.70 -4.44
N PRO A 199 -2.47 -16.71 -5.30
CA PRO A 199 -1.86 -18.02 -5.11
C PRO A 199 -0.34 -18.02 -5.26
N THR A 200 0.19 -17.20 -6.15
CA THR A 200 1.63 -17.09 -6.50
C THR A 200 2.30 -15.86 -5.90
N PHE A 201 1.53 -14.97 -5.27
CA PHE A 201 2.03 -13.73 -4.66
C PHE A 201 3.14 -13.99 -3.62
N VAL A 202 4.27 -13.36 -3.84
CA VAL A 202 5.44 -13.41 -2.94
C VAL A 202 5.30 -12.34 -1.86
N PRO A 203 5.33 -12.70 -0.57
CA PRO A 203 5.25 -11.73 0.51
C PRO A 203 6.32 -10.65 0.43
N ARG A 204 5.95 -9.43 0.82
CA ARG A 204 6.81 -8.24 0.80
C ARG A 204 7.13 -7.71 -0.59
N SER A 205 6.73 -8.39 -1.67
CA SER A 205 6.80 -7.86 -3.03
C SER A 205 5.54 -7.08 -3.39
N CYS A 206 5.59 -6.44 -4.55
CA CYS A 206 4.42 -5.87 -5.22
C CYS A 206 3.96 -6.73 -6.41
N GLY A 207 4.48 -7.96 -6.51
CA GLY A 207 4.32 -8.79 -7.69
C GLY A 207 5.27 -8.41 -8.82
N LYS A 208 4.94 -8.85 -10.03
CA LYS A 208 5.71 -8.63 -11.26
C LYS A 208 5.13 -7.47 -12.05
N ALA A 209 5.94 -6.91 -12.96
CA ALA A 209 5.45 -5.94 -13.91
C ALA A 209 4.21 -6.47 -14.66
N VAL A 210 3.20 -5.60 -14.83
CA VAL A 210 2.04 -5.92 -15.66
C VAL A 210 2.48 -6.03 -17.13
N ASP A 211 1.79 -6.82 -17.93
CA ASP A 211 2.18 -7.11 -19.31
C ASP A 211 2.07 -5.91 -20.29
N CYS A 212 1.40 -4.85 -19.90
CA CYS A 212 1.35 -3.58 -20.63
C CYS A 212 2.47 -2.61 -20.23
N ALA A 213 3.35 -2.99 -19.28
CA ALA A 213 4.48 -2.20 -18.83
C ALA A 213 5.75 -3.04 -18.68
N GLU A 214 6.88 -2.43 -18.96
CA GLU A 214 8.20 -2.91 -18.57
C GLU A 214 8.65 -2.15 -17.33
N VAL A 215 9.31 -2.83 -16.40
CA VAL A 215 9.89 -2.21 -15.19
C VAL A 215 11.36 -2.59 -15.10
N ARG A 216 12.22 -1.61 -14.84
CA ARG A 216 13.62 -1.83 -14.53
C ARG A 216 14.00 -1.13 -13.21
N ILE A 217 15.09 -1.58 -12.62
CA ILE A 217 15.74 -0.90 -11.49
C ILE A 217 17.01 -0.25 -12.05
N ASP A 218 17.12 1.04 -11.89
CA ASP A 218 18.32 1.80 -12.27
C ASP A 218 19.41 1.60 -11.21
N SER A 219 20.19 0.53 -11.41
CA SER A 219 21.21 0.05 -10.49
C SER A 219 22.23 -0.82 -11.22
N GLU A 220 23.47 -0.84 -10.73
CA GLU A 220 24.53 -1.72 -11.23
C GLU A 220 24.20 -3.21 -11.04
N ASP A 221 23.51 -3.54 -9.95
CA ASP A 221 22.98 -4.88 -9.67
C ASP A 221 21.54 -4.77 -9.19
N PRO A 222 20.54 -4.83 -10.08
CA PRO A 222 19.13 -4.64 -9.74
C PRO A 222 18.57 -5.69 -8.77
N TYR A 223 19.30 -6.78 -8.53
CA TYR A 223 18.89 -7.84 -7.61
C TYR A 223 19.31 -7.57 -6.15
N ASN A 224 20.44 -6.90 -5.95
CA ASN A 224 21.04 -6.74 -4.63
C ASN A 224 21.26 -5.27 -4.23
N VAL A 225 21.41 -4.37 -5.20
CA VAL A 225 21.66 -2.94 -4.98
C VAL A 225 20.38 -2.15 -5.28
N VAL A 226 19.90 -1.41 -4.29
CA VAL A 226 18.69 -0.60 -4.42
C VAL A 226 18.94 0.53 -5.41
N GLY A 227 18.04 0.65 -6.40
CA GLY A 227 18.05 1.72 -7.39
C GLY A 227 16.66 2.32 -7.60
N GLU A 228 16.56 3.35 -8.43
CA GLU A 228 15.29 3.95 -8.79
C GLU A 228 14.48 3.01 -9.68
N ILE A 229 13.20 2.84 -9.35
CA ILE A 229 12.27 2.08 -10.16
C ILE A 229 11.89 2.94 -11.37
N GLN A 230 12.07 2.41 -12.56
CA GLN A 230 11.71 3.05 -13.82
C GLN A 230 10.73 2.16 -14.58
N ALA A 231 9.77 2.79 -15.29
CA ALA A 231 8.77 2.07 -16.06
C ALA A 231 8.59 2.65 -17.46
N ARG A 232 8.22 1.78 -18.40
CA ARG A 232 7.87 2.11 -19.77
C ARG A 232 6.72 1.22 -20.23
N GLY A 233 5.74 1.74 -20.97
CA GLY A 233 4.62 0.93 -21.45
C GLY A 233 3.46 1.74 -22.00
N THR A 234 2.45 1.04 -22.50
CA THR A 234 1.23 1.65 -23.05
C THR A 234 0.37 2.32 -22.00
N ASN A 235 0.48 1.90 -20.73
CA ASN A 235 -0.24 2.46 -19.60
C ASN A 235 0.40 3.73 -19.01
N ILE A 236 1.57 4.16 -19.51
CA ILE A 236 2.30 5.32 -18.99
C ILE A 236 1.75 6.63 -19.58
N MET A 237 1.68 7.66 -18.73
CA MET A 237 1.17 9.00 -19.09
C MET A 237 1.89 9.62 -20.28
N SER A 238 1.21 10.55 -20.95
CA SER A 238 1.85 11.40 -21.98
C SER A 238 2.68 12.54 -21.39
N GLY A 239 2.46 12.87 -20.12
CA GLY A 239 3.11 13.96 -19.43
C GLY A 239 2.15 14.70 -18.49
N TYR A 240 2.61 15.85 -17.98
CA TYR A 240 1.82 16.72 -17.12
C TYR A 240 1.21 17.89 -17.89
N TYR A 241 -0.09 18.09 -17.72
CA TYR A 241 -0.85 19.15 -18.40
C TYR A 241 -0.26 20.53 -18.12
N LYS A 242 0.09 21.26 -19.20
CA LYS A 242 0.69 22.60 -19.17
C LYS A 242 1.93 22.69 -18.25
N ASN A 243 2.72 21.61 -18.16
CA ASN A 243 3.92 21.58 -17.33
C ASN A 243 5.01 20.75 -18.03
N GLU A 244 5.64 21.34 -19.03
CA GLU A 244 6.68 20.69 -19.85
C GLU A 244 7.94 20.40 -19.03
N GLU A 245 8.32 21.28 -18.11
CA GLU A 245 9.48 21.10 -17.24
C GLU A 245 9.34 19.85 -16.38
N ALA A 246 8.19 19.72 -15.67
CA ALA A 246 7.92 18.54 -14.88
C ALA A 246 7.78 17.27 -15.74
N THR A 247 7.27 17.39 -16.96
CA THR A 247 7.18 16.27 -17.90
C THR A 247 8.58 15.81 -18.29
N LYS A 248 9.46 16.72 -18.71
CA LYS A 248 10.84 16.39 -19.08
C LYS A 248 11.60 15.77 -17.90
N ALA A 249 11.42 16.29 -16.70
CA ALA A 249 12.06 15.77 -15.50
C ALA A 249 11.54 14.38 -15.06
N ALA A 250 10.35 13.97 -15.54
CA ALA A 250 9.78 12.67 -15.21
C ALA A 250 10.31 11.53 -16.08
N PHE A 251 10.95 11.84 -17.21
CA PHE A 251 11.44 10.82 -18.14
C PHE A 251 12.97 10.90 -18.30
N THR A 252 13.58 9.76 -18.49
CA THR A 252 14.98 9.62 -18.86
C THR A 252 15.15 9.91 -20.37
N GLU A 253 16.39 10.12 -20.82
CA GLU A 253 16.69 10.36 -22.24
C GLU A 253 16.31 9.17 -23.14
N ASP A 254 16.37 7.95 -22.63
CA ASP A 254 15.98 6.71 -23.31
C ASP A 254 14.49 6.35 -23.13
N GLY A 255 13.68 7.29 -22.61
CA GLY A 255 12.21 7.22 -22.61
C GLY A 255 11.59 6.41 -21.48
N TRP A 256 12.32 6.10 -20.41
CA TRP A 256 11.76 5.50 -19.20
C TRP A 256 11.22 6.57 -18.25
N MET A 257 10.10 6.30 -17.64
CA MET A 257 9.54 7.16 -16.59
C MET A 257 10.15 6.82 -15.24
N ASN A 258 10.72 7.83 -14.58
CA ASN A 258 11.16 7.73 -13.17
C ASN A 258 9.94 7.70 -12.26
N ILE A 259 9.82 6.63 -11.46
CA ILE A 259 8.67 6.43 -10.58
C ILE A 259 8.79 7.25 -9.29
N GLY A 260 10.01 7.55 -8.86
CA GLY A 260 10.30 8.21 -7.61
C GLY A 260 10.25 7.26 -6.40
N ASP A 261 10.15 5.95 -6.65
CA ASP A 261 10.30 4.90 -5.66
C ASP A 261 11.62 4.16 -5.88
N LEU A 262 12.22 3.72 -4.80
CA LEU A 262 13.45 2.93 -4.77
C LEU A 262 13.13 1.48 -4.48
N GLY A 263 13.84 0.55 -5.13
CA GLY A 263 13.58 -0.87 -4.94
C GLY A 263 14.64 -1.79 -5.51
N VAL A 264 14.34 -3.06 -5.45
CA VAL A 264 15.07 -4.16 -6.08
C VAL A 264 14.09 -5.11 -6.76
N ILE A 265 14.58 -5.93 -7.67
CA ILE A 265 13.81 -7.00 -8.32
C ILE A 265 14.46 -8.34 -8.03
N ASP A 266 13.69 -9.41 -7.82
CA ASP A 266 14.27 -10.75 -7.72
C ASP A 266 14.43 -11.42 -9.09
N LYS A 267 15.10 -12.58 -9.12
CA LYS A 267 15.32 -13.34 -10.38
C LYS A 267 14.01 -13.86 -11.01
N ALA A 268 12.92 -13.90 -10.26
CA ALA A 268 11.60 -14.28 -10.76
C ALA A 268 10.80 -13.08 -11.29
N GLY A 269 11.33 -11.86 -11.17
CA GLY A 269 10.70 -10.62 -11.62
C GLY A 269 9.81 -9.94 -10.56
N ASN A 270 9.82 -10.40 -9.31
CA ASN A 270 9.07 -9.73 -8.25
C ASN A 270 9.77 -8.42 -7.82
N ILE A 271 9.01 -7.35 -7.70
CA ILE A 271 9.47 -6.02 -7.34
C ILE A 271 9.31 -5.82 -5.84
N PHE A 272 10.36 -5.35 -5.17
CA PHE A 272 10.38 -5.05 -3.74
C PHE A 272 10.69 -3.57 -3.54
N ILE A 273 9.71 -2.79 -3.09
CA ILE A 273 9.88 -1.38 -2.78
C ILE A 273 10.63 -1.25 -1.46
N ARG A 274 11.60 -0.33 -1.41
CA ARG A 274 12.38 0.01 -0.22
C ARG A 274 11.98 1.34 0.39
N GLY A 275 11.64 2.32 -0.45
CA GLY A 275 11.21 3.65 0.00
C GLY A 275 11.04 4.61 -1.16
N ARG A 276 10.83 5.88 -0.81
CA ARG A 276 10.75 7.00 -1.77
C ARG A 276 12.12 7.64 -1.95
N SER A 277 12.53 7.91 -3.20
CA SER A 277 13.80 8.59 -3.48
C SER A 277 13.90 9.94 -2.75
N LYS A 278 12.82 10.70 -2.68
CA LYS A 278 12.77 12.00 -2.00
C LYS A 278 12.82 11.93 -0.46
N ASN A 279 12.51 10.80 0.11
CA ASN A 279 12.49 10.60 1.56
C ASN A 279 13.77 9.92 2.06
N MET A 280 14.57 9.39 1.15
CA MET A 280 15.82 8.73 1.48
C MET A 280 16.75 9.69 2.25
N ILE A 281 17.28 9.22 3.35
CA ILE A 281 18.24 9.94 4.17
C ILE A 281 19.63 9.41 3.84
N LEU A 282 20.50 10.29 3.36
CA LEU A 282 21.90 9.96 3.13
C LEU A 282 22.72 10.24 4.39
N THR A 283 23.32 9.20 4.96
CA THR A 283 24.20 9.36 6.12
C THR A 283 25.53 10.02 5.73
N SER A 284 26.23 10.59 6.70
CA SER A 284 27.59 11.13 6.50
C SER A 284 28.60 10.11 5.99
N ASN A 285 28.33 8.83 6.19
CA ASN A 285 29.16 7.71 5.71
C ASN A 285 28.74 7.19 4.33
N GLY A 286 27.86 7.89 3.62
CA GLY A 286 27.41 7.52 2.26
C GLY A 286 26.40 6.37 2.22
N GLN A 287 25.81 5.97 3.35
CA GLN A 287 24.80 4.90 3.39
C GLN A 287 23.39 5.48 3.26
N ASN A 288 22.55 4.83 2.50
CA ASN A 288 21.16 5.19 2.31
C ASN A 288 20.28 4.58 3.40
N ILE A 289 19.49 5.42 4.08
CA ILE A 289 18.45 4.99 5.02
C ILE A 289 17.10 5.23 4.34
N TYR A 290 16.24 4.23 4.41
CA TYR A 290 14.86 4.29 3.94
C TYR A 290 13.93 4.47 5.13
N PRO A 291 13.44 5.70 5.42
CA PRO A 291 12.64 5.98 6.61
C PRO A 291 11.43 5.07 6.73
N GLU A 292 10.81 4.71 5.61
CA GLU A 292 9.62 3.86 5.56
C GLU A 292 9.87 2.46 6.14
N GLU A 293 11.07 1.91 6.02
CA GLU A 293 11.42 0.62 6.63
C GLU A 293 11.47 0.72 8.15
N VAL A 294 12.03 1.80 8.66
CA VAL A 294 12.12 2.05 10.11
C VAL A 294 10.75 2.36 10.69
N GLU A 295 9.95 3.16 9.97
CA GLU A 295 8.56 3.48 10.33
C GLU A 295 7.67 2.24 10.37
N ALA A 296 7.84 1.32 9.41
CA ALA A 296 7.11 0.06 9.43
C ALA A 296 7.40 -0.74 10.71
N ALA A 297 8.64 -0.73 11.20
CA ALA A 297 9.00 -1.37 12.46
C ALA A 297 8.46 -0.61 13.68
N CYS A 298 8.42 0.73 13.65
CA CYS A 298 7.81 1.54 14.70
C CYS A 298 6.30 1.31 14.78
N ASN A 299 5.60 1.30 13.65
CA ASN A 299 4.15 1.11 13.57
C ASN A 299 3.69 -0.28 14.03
N ASN A 300 4.61 -1.25 14.14
CA ASN A 300 4.36 -2.57 14.72
C ASN A 300 4.50 -2.62 16.24
N GLN A 301 4.99 -1.56 16.87
CA GLN A 301 5.15 -1.53 18.32
C GLN A 301 3.82 -1.29 19.04
N PRO A 302 3.68 -1.78 20.29
CA PRO A 302 2.52 -1.50 21.11
C PRO A 302 2.30 0.02 21.27
N TYR A 303 1.05 0.43 21.26
CA TYR A 303 0.59 1.82 21.43
C TYR A 303 0.97 2.78 20.29
N VAL A 304 1.76 2.39 19.30
CA VAL A 304 2.08 3.24 18.15
C VAL A 304 0.95 3.17 17.14
N ILE A 305 0.35 4.32 16.82
CA ILE A 305 -0.68 4.47 15.78
C ILE A 305 -0.03 4.78 14.45
N GLU A 306 0.93 5.72 14.46
CA GLU A 306 1.63 6.18 13.26
C GLU A 306 3.00 6.75 13.63
N SER A 307 3.95 6.66 12.71
CA SER A 307 5.30 7.18 12.91
C SER A 307 5.83 7.90 11.68
N VAL A 308 6.75 8.84 11.91
CA VAL A 308 7.58 9.49 10.87
C VAL A 308 9.00 9.48 11.36
N VAL A 309 9.93 9.04 10.51
CA VAL A 309 11.35 9.01 10.81
C VAL A 309 12.06 10.11 10.02
N VAL A 310 12.81 10.91 10.72
CA VAL A 310 13.55 12.07 10.17
C VAL A 310 15.00 12.05 10.62
N ASP A 311 15.87 12.72 9.85
CA ASP A 311 17.22 13.01 10.28
C ASP A 311 17.26 14.37 11.00
N ARG A 312 17.82 14.40 12.18
CA ARG A 312 18.13 15.64 12.88
C ARG A 312 19.62 15.68 13.23
N LYS A 313 20.39 16.38 12.41
CA LYS A 313 21.84 16.57 12.59
C LYS A 313 22.61 15.24 12.67
N GLY A 314 22.28 14.29 11.79
CA GLY A 314 22.94 12.96 11.74
C GLY A 314 22.40 11.96 12.77
N VAL A 315 21.33 12.29 13.48
CA VAL A 315 20.62 11.38 14.39
C VAL A 315 19.26 11.04 13.84
N LEU A 316 18.98 9.75 13.66
CA LEU A 316 17.64 9.29 13.30
C LEU A 316 16.68 9.49 14.48
N VAL A 317 15.66 10.28 14.26
CA VAL A 317 14.60 10.55 15.24
C VAL A 317 13.30 9.95 14.74
N ALA A 318 12.68 9.10 15.55
CA ALA A 318 11.33 8.59 15.30
C ALA A 318 10.31 9.48 16.04
N LEU A 319 9.48 10.14 15.26
CA LEU A 319 8.31 10.87 15.75
C LEU A 319 7.16 9.88 15.83
N LEU A 320 6.58 9.66 17.00
CA LEU A 320 5.51 8.67 17.21
C LEU A 320 4.22 9.36 17.63
N TYR A 321 3.15 9.12 16.90
CA TYR A 321 1.80 9.40 17.36
C TYR A 321 1.25 8.13 18.03
N MET A 322 0.90 8.26 19.33
CA MET A 322 0.57 7.11 20.18
C MET A 322 -0.90 7.08 20.58
N ASP A 323 -1.41 5.90 20.91
CA ASP A 323 -2.74 5.65 21.45
C ASP A 323 -2.79 6.08 22.92
N LYS A 324 -3.12 7.35 23.14
CA LYS A 324 -3.16 7.96 24.48
C LYS A 324 -4.18 7.33 25.39
N ASP A 325 -5.34 6.91 24.84
CA ASP A 325 -6.42 6.29 25.62
C ASP A 325 -5.97 4.93 26.13
N LYS A 326 -5.31 4.16 25.28
CA LYS A 326 -4.79 2.83 25.66
C LYS A 326 -3.62 2.93 26.63
N LEU A 327 -2.71 3.89 26.44
CA LEU A 327 -1.64 4.16 27.39
C LEU A 327 -2.19 4.51 28.78
N ALA A 328 -3.21 5.38 28.84
CA ALA A 328 -3.86 5.76 30.07
C ALA A 328 -4.59 4.57 30.73
N ALA A 329 -5.32 3.77 29.96
CA ALA A 329 -5.99 2.58 30.46
C ALA A 329 -5.04 1.53 31.05
N ASP A 330 -3.83 1.42 30.49
CA ASP A 330 -2.79 0.51 30.97
C ASP A 330 -1.86 1.16 32.03
N GLY A 331 -2.17 2.39 32.50
CA GLY A 331 -1.45 3.11 33.55
C GLY A 331 -0.04 3.60 33.13
N ILE A 332 0.23 3.73 31.83
CA ILE A 332 1.56 4.10 31.30
C ILE A 332 1.64 5.62 31.13
N GLN A 333 2.19 6.30 32.13
CA GLN A 333 2.40 7.77 32.17
C GLN A 333 3.73 8.12 32.86
N GLY A 334 4.22 9.33 32.68
CA GLY A 334 5.46 9.79 33.33
C GLY A 334 6.68 8.90 33.03
N ASP A 335 7.34 8.42 34.08
CA ASP A 335 8.52 7.56 33.95
C ASP A 335 8.21 6.24 33.24
N ALA A 336 7.05 5.64 33.49
CA ALA A 336 6.62 4.43 32.82
C ALA A 336 6.46 4.62 31.30
N LEU A 337 6.08 5.82 30.84
CA LEU A 337 6.07 6.15 29.41
C LEU A 337 7.49 6.25 28.86
N THR A 338 8.40 6.85 29.59
CA THR A 338 9.82 6.96 29.21
C THR A 338 10.45 5.57 29.05
N ASP A 339 10.19 4.66 30.00
CA ASP A 339 10.64 3.28 29.93
C ASP A 339 10.03 2.56 28.72
N LYS A 340 8.74 2.76 28.46
CA LYS A 340 8.05 2.16 27.29
C LYS A 340 8.62 2.67 25.98
N LEU A 341 8.95 3.94 25.84
CA LEU A 341 9.59 4.49 24.65
C LEU A 341 11.01 3.90 24.44
N ASN A 342 11.74 3.68 25.53
CA ASN A 342 13.02 3.00 25.47
C ASN A 342 12.89 1.53 25.03
N GLU A 343 11.92 0.78 25.55
CA GLU A 343 11.60 -0.58 25.10
C GLU A 343 11.28 -0.60 23.61
N ILE A 344 10.45 0.32 23.12
CA ILE A 344 10.13 0.47 21.69
C ILE A 344 11.40 0.70 20.88
N ARG A 345 12.24 1.65 21.29
CA ARG A 345 13.50 1.96 20.60
C ARG A 345 14.42 0.75 20.50
N VAL A 346 14.59 0.04 21.60
CA VAL A 346 15.43 -1.19 21.64
C VAL A 346 14.85 -2.27 20.75
N SER A 347 13.54 -2.48 20.80
CA SER A 347 12.82 -3.46 19.97
C SER A 347 12.97 -3.18 18.47
N VAL A 348 12.75 -1.94 18.05
CA VAL A 348 12.91 -1.51 16.65
C VAL A 348 14.36 -1.68 16.20
N ASN A 349 15.30 -1.19 16.99
CA ASN A 349 16.73 -1.20 16.66
C ASN A 349 17.33 -2.61 16.58
N LYS A 350 16.72 -3.60 17.21
CA LYS A 350 17.17 -5.01 17.14
C LYS A 350 17.07 -5.58 15.74
N GLY A 351 16.09 -5.11 14.94
CA GLY A 351 15.89 -5.57 13.58
C GLY A 351 16.52 -4.67 12.50
N MET A 352 17.19 -3.56 12.90
CA MET A 352 17.75 -2.58 11.97
C MET A 352 19.25 -2.70 11.80
N PRO A 353 19.78 -2.46 10.58
CA PRO A 353 21.20 -2.24 10.36
C PRO A 353 21.76 -1.15 11.28
N SER A 354 23.05 -1.18 11.58
CA SER A 354 23.67 -0.24 12.53
C SER A 354 23.47 1.23 12.15
N TYR A 355 23.48 1.54 10.87
CA TYR A 355 23.32 2.89 10.32
C TYR A 355 21.86 3.38 10.29
N SER A 356 20.88 2.47 10.40
CA SER A 356 19.44 2.81 10.41
C SER A 356 18.82 2.77 11.81
N LYS A 357 19.63 2.73 12.86
CA LYS A 357 19.14 2.69 14.24
C LYS A 357 18.62 4.04 14.70
N ILE A 358 17.45 4.03 15.32
CA ILE A 358 16.84 5.20 15.95
C ILE A 358 17.70 5.63 17.14
N GLY A 359 18.17 6.86 17.14
CA GLY A 359 18.86 7.49 18.26
C GLY A 359 17.89 8.06 19.30
N LYS A 360 16.79 8.62 18.86
CA LYS A 360 15.81 9.30 19.73
C LYS A 360 14.37 8.99 19.29
N ILE A 361 13.45 8.93 20.25
CA ILE A 361 12.01 8.94 20.01
C ILE A 361 11.42 10.23 20.55
N GLU A 362 10.50 10.85 19.82
CA GLU A 362 9.69 11.97 20.23
C GLU A 362 8.22 11.63 20.08
N VAL A 363 7.40 11.93 21.07
CA VAL A 363 5.96 11.69 21.04
C VAL A 363 5.24 12.91 20.50
N MET A 364 4.37 12.69 19.51
CA MET A 364 3.55 13.74 18.92
C MET A 364 2.24 13.90 19.68
N ASP A 365 1.87 15.16 19.94
CA ASP A 365 0.61 15.47 20.62
C ASP A 365 -0.62 15.31 19.73
N GLN A 366 -0.46 15.52 18.44
CA GLN A 366 -1.50 15.46 17.42
C GLN A 366 -1.14 14.45 16.33
N PRO A 367 -2.14 13.89 15.62
CA PRO A 367 -1.90 13.08 14.42
C PRO A 367 -1.10 13.87 13.39
N PHE A 368 -0.31 13.15 12.59
CA PHE A 368 0.42 13.77 11.49
C PHE A 368 -0.53 14.37 10.46
N GLU A 369 -0.19 15.58 9.97
CA GLU A 369 -0.91 16.17 8.85
C GLU A 369 -0.76 15.33 7.58
N LYS A 370 -1.87 15.16 6.86
CA LYS A 370 -1.93 14.32 5.68
C LYS A 370 -2.39 15.09 4.46
N THR A 371 -1.94 14.61 3.33
CA THR A 371 -2.50 14.98 2.03
C THR A 371 -3.90 14.37 1.87
N PRO A 372 -4.72 14.82 0.88
CA PRO A 372 -5.99 14.15 0.56
C PRO A 372 -5.86 12.66 0.26
N LYS A 373 -4.67 12.19 -0.15
CA LYS A 373 -4.33 10.78 -0.37
C LYS A 373 -3.96 10.02 0.92
N MET A 374 -4.16 10.62 2.09
CA MET A 374 -3.80 10.05 3.39
C MET A 374 -2.29 9.80 3.60
N SER A 375 -1.41 10.35 2.77
CA SER A 375 0.04 10.33 2.96
C SER A 375 0.46 11.48 3.88
N VAL A 376 1.38 11.20 4.79
CA VAL A 376 1.91 12.22 5.71
C VAL A 376 2.67 13.31 4.95
N LYS A 377 2.44 14.57 5.29
CA LYS A 377 3.19 15.73 4.78
C LYS A 377 4.54 15.83 5.49
N ARG A 378 5.50 14.99 5.10
CA ARG A 378 6.80 14.85 5.78
C ARG A 378 7.56 16.17 5.95
N PHE A 379 7.47 17.06 4.96
CA PHE A 379 8.14 18.37 4.96
C PHE A 379 7.77 19.28 6.15
N LEU A 380 6.70 18.94 6.88
CA LEU A 380 6.33 19.68 8.11
C LEU A 380 7.09 19.17 9.34
N TYR A 381 7.80 18.07 9.26
CA TYR A 381 8.42 17.38 10.39
C TYR A 381 9.94 17.21 10.25
N SER A 382 10.48 17.40 9.04
CA SER A 382 11.93 17.34 8.73
C SER A 382 12.69 18.58 9.20
#